data_a399faad859503e56a6f82716064180c
#
_entry.id   a399faad859503e56a6f82716064180c
#
_cell.length_a   1.000
_cell.length_b   1.000
_cell.length_c   1.000
_cell.angle_alpha   90.00
_cell.angle_beta   90.00
_cell.angle_gamma   90.00
#
_symmetry.space_group_name_H-M   'P 1'
#
loop_
_entity.id
_entity.type
_entity.pdbx_description
1 polymer ?
#
loop_
_entity_poly.entity_id
_entity_poly.type
_entity_poly.pdbx_seq_one_letter_code
_entity_poly.pdbx_strand_id
1 'polypeptide(L)'
;TGNYFINDSKRSGMWGTLAEVTRQIQALPDGANIQAAKQQFLPAVSFNGVYNNGIVKYSNVTALDFDHIPSEKEYDDLYQHLMATPCIGWIYRTPSGKGLKALAIHDNDDPGMHGNLYQPMMQMFQSPFIGTAPKCKDLARRDCLCYDPGVWTNPSPVPYHFVYDATYDAPTISASIQHQPKQKQSVTERTTP
;
A
#
# COMPACT_ATOMS: atom_id res chain seq x y z
N THR A 1 -16.65 -6.25 -5.49
CA THR A 1 -16.85 -4.86 -5.94
C THR A 1 -16.31 -3.94 -4.88
N GLY A 2 -15.02 -3.54 -5.02
CA GLY A 2 -14.40 -2.59 -4.10
C GLY A 2 -15.03 -1.20 -4.26
N ASN A 3 -15.37 -0.57 -3.16
CA ASN A 3 -15.79 0.83 -3.18
C ASN A 3 -14.54 1.70 -3.41
N TYR A 4 -14.42 2.25 -4.61
CA TYR A 4 -13.39 3.21 -4.94
C TYR A 4 -13.81 4.59 -4.42
N PHE A 5 -13.08 5.12 -3.45
CA PHE A 5 -13.24 6.52 -3.05
C PHE A 5 -12.41 7.39 -3.99
N ILE A 6 -13.04 7.91 -5.05
CA ILE A 6 -12.47 9.00 -5.84
C ILE A 6 -12.61 10.26 -4.99
N ASN A 7 -11.50 10.78 -4.53
CA ASN A 7 -11.50 12.07 -3.82
C ASN A 7 -11.64 13.19 -4.86
N ASP A 8 -12.83 13.71 -5.01
CA ASP A 8 -13.25 14.70 -6.02
C ASP A 8 -12.81 16.14 -5.69
N SER A 9 -11.69 16.30 -4.98
CA SER A 9 -11.14 17.62 -4.74
C SER A 9 -10.49 18.18 -6.02
N LYS A 10 -10.98 19.30 -6.51
CA LYS A 10 -10.37 20.10 -7.59
C LYS A 10 -8.92 20.42 -7.24
N ARG A 11 -7.97 19.65 -7.79
CA ARG A 11 -6.55 19.78 -7.49
C ARG A 11 -5.86 20.50 -8.64
N SER A 12 -5.25 21.63 -8.33
CA SER A 12 -4.49 22.39 -9.31
C SER A 12 -3.17 21.67 -9.64
N GLY A 13 -2.88 21.45 -10.92
CA GLY A 13 -1.54 21.10 -11.39
C GLY A 13 -1.39 19.82 -12.21
N MET A 14 -2.13 18.74 -11.93
CA MET A 14 -2.10 17.53 -12.75
C MET A 14 -3.53 17.13 -13.13
N TRP A 15 -3.81 17.10 -14.41
CA TRP A 15 -5.14 16.84 -14.95
C TRP A 15 -5.10 15.74 -15.99
N GLY A 16 -6.15 14.94 -16.02
CA GLY A 16 -6.33 13.94 -17.06
C GLY A 16 -6.73 12.58 -16.48
N THR A 17 -6.66 11.59 -17.35
CA THR A 17 -6.89 10.19 -17.01
C THR A 17 -5.82 9.68 -16.05
N LEU A 18 -6.08 8.55 -15.39
CA LEU A 18 -5.08 7.89 -14.52
C LEU A 18 -3.74 7.67 -15.23
N ALA A 19 -3.79 7.33 -16.53
CA ALA A 19 -2.60 7.14 -17.36
C ALA A 19 -1.80 8.44 -17.55
N GLU A 20 -2.47 9.56 -17.78
CA GLU A 20 -1.82 10.86 -17.93
C GLU A 20 -1.20 11.35 -16.63
N VAL A 21 -1.93 11.24 -15.52
CA VAL A 21 -1.42 11.61 -14.20
C VAL A 21 -0.23 10.72 -13.80
N THR A 22 -0.29 9.42 -14.07
CA THR A 22 0.83 8.52 -13.80
C THR A 22 2.08 8.94 -14.59
N ARG A 23 1.94 9.22 -15.89
CA ARG A 23 3.05 9.71 -16.75
C ARG A 23 3.62 11.04 -16.27
N GLN A 24 2.77 11.96 -15.80
CA GLN A 24 3.22 13.24 -15.25
C GLN A 24 4.04 13.04 -13.97
N ILE A 25 3.63 12.11 -13.09
CA ILE A 25 4.39 11.78 -11.87
C ILE A 25 5.75 11.16 -12.21
N GLN A 26 5.79 10.25 -13.20
CA GLN A 26 7.02 9.61 -13.64
C GLN A 26 8.00 10.58 -14.33
N ALA A 27 7.48 11.65 -14.93
CA ALA A 27 8.26 12.70 -15.58
C ALA A 27 8.72 13.83 -14.63
N LEU A 28 8.40 13.75 -13.34
CA LEU A 28 8.87 14.73 -12.38
C LEU A 28 10.40 14.73 -12.31
N PRO A 29 11.04 15.91 -12.18
CA PRO A 29 12.48 16.00 -12.12
C PRO A 29 13.03 15.34 -10.85
N ASP A 30 14.31 14.94 -10.92
CA ASP A 30 15.01 14.42 -9.76
C ASP A 30 14.96 15.44 -8.60
N GLY A 31 14.71 14.95 -7.39
CA GLY A 31 14.52 15.80 -6.21
C GLY A 31 13.10 16.31 -5.98
N ALA A 32 12.16 16.10 -6.92
CA ALA A 32 10.75 16.41 -6.70
C ALA A 32 10.15 15.53 -5.59
N ASN A 33 9.18 16.09 -4.85
CA ASN A 33 8.47 15.32 -3.83
C ASN A 33 7.42 14.40 -4.48
N ILE A 34 7.88 13.27 -5.04
CA ILE A 34 7.02 12.27 -5.68
C ILE A 34 5.96 11.74 -4.72
N GLN A 35 6.29 11.61 -3.43
CA GLN A 35 5.32 11.13 -2.43
C GLN A 35 4.15 12.10 -2.25
N ALA A 36 4.42 13.40 -2.19
CA ALA A 36 3.37 14.41 -2.14
C ALA A 36 2.51 14.39 -3.41
N ALA A 37 3.12 14.28 -4.59
CA ALA A 37 2.41 14.19 -5.86
C ALA A 37 1.49 12.96 -5.92
N LYS A 38 1.99 11.78 -5.52
CA LYS A 38 1.17 10.56 -5.45
C LYS A 38 -0.05 10.76 -4.54
N GLN A 39 0.16 11.28 -3.34
CA GLN A 39 -0.92 11.49 -2.36
C GLN A 39 -1.94 12.54 -2.81
N GLN A 40 -1.49 13.54 -3.56
CA GLN A 40 -2.34 14.62 -4.02
C GLN A 40 -3.18 14.25 -5.26
N PHE A 41 -2.63 13.49 -6.19
CA PHE A 41 -3.20 13.33 -7.52
C PHE A 41 -3.69 11.92 -7.85
N LEU A 42 -3.22 10.88 -7.16
CA LEU A 42 -3.65 9.52 -7.41
C LEU A 42 -4.74 9.07 -6.45
N PRO A 43 -5.70 8.28 -6.92
CA PRO A 43 -6.65 7.61 -6.04
C PRO A 43 -5.91 6.60 -5.16
N ALA A 44 -6.41 6.41 -3.94
CA ALA A 44 -5.87 5.44 -3.00
C ALA A 44 -6.88 4.32 -2.73
N VAL A 45 -6.38 3.10 -2.60
CA VAL A 45 -7.17 1.90 -2.30
C VAL A 45 -6.51 1.14 -1.14
N SER A 46 -7.31 0.50 -0.30
CA SER A 46 -6.82 -0.53 0.60
C SER A 46 -7.10 -1.90 -0.02
N PHE A 47 -6.05 -2.66 -0.31
CA PHE A 47 -6.18 -4.03 -0.80
C PHE A 47 -6.49 -5.01 0.32
N ASN A 48 -6.10 -4.70 1.55
CA ASN A 48 -6.25 -5.59 2.70
C ASN A 48 -7.70 -5.68 3.22
N GLY A 49 -8.56 -4.73 2.84
CA GLY A 49 -9.96 -4.76 3.25
C GLY A 49 -10.71 -3.44 3.14
N VAL A 50 -11.94 -3.45 3.61
CA VAL A 50 -12.82 -2.27 3.67
C VAL A 50 -12.81 -1.69 5.08
N TYR A 51 -12.61 -0.38 5.17
CA TYR A 51 -12.51 0.35 6.44
C TYR A 51 -13.64 1.37 6.60
N ASN A 52 -14.23 1.36 7.81
CA ASN A 52 -15.11 2.42 8.28
C ASN A 52 -15.02 2.48 9.81
N ASN A 53 -14.13 3.34 10.34
CA ASN A 53 -13.77 3.41 11.77
C ASN A 53 -13.31 2.07 12.38
N GLY A 54 -12.73 1.22 11.55
CA GLY A 54 -12.30 -0.14 11.83
C GLY A 54 -12.43 -1.00 10.58
N ILE A 55 -11.99 -2.25 10.66
CA ILE A 55 -12.16 -3.16 9.54
C ILE A 55 -13.60 -3.66 9.47
N VAL A 56 -14.23 -3.46 8.31
CA VAL A 56 -15.58 -3.95 8.01
C VAL A 56 -15.54 -5.28 7.29
N LYS A 57 -14.55 -5.44 6.39
CA LYS A 57 -14.36 -6.67 5.63
C LYS A 57 -12.90 -6.86 5.34
N TYR A 58 -12.35 -8.01 5.72
CA TYR A 58 -11.01 -8.43 5.35
C TYR A 58 -11.02 -9.08 3.96
N SER A 59 -9.97 -8.87 3.16
CA SER A 59 -9.98 -9.27 1.74
C SER A 59 -9.16 -10.51 1.44
N ASN A 60 -8.42 -11.06 2.40
CA ASN A 60 -7.47 -12.16 2.18
C ASN A 60 -6.39 -11.82 1.11
N VAL A 61 -6.03 -10.53 1.03
CA VAL A 61 -5.00 -10.01 0.13
C VAL A 61 -3.99 -9.23 0.94
N THR A 62 -2.71 -9.43 0.66
CA THR A 62 -1.61 -8.62 1.20
C THR A 62 -0.89 -7.92 0.06
N ALA A 63 -0.75 -6.60 0.16
CA ALA A 63 0.02 -5.81 -0.78
C ALA A 63 1.51 -5.79 -0.39
N LEU A 64 2.35 -6.36 -1.23
CA LEU A 64 3.81 -6.37 -1.11
C LEU A 64 4.36 -5.21 -1.95
N ASP A 65 5.26 -4.43 -1.37
CA ASP A 65 5.82 -3.23 -1.97
C ASP A 65 7.33 -3.40 -2.14
N PHE A 66 7.81 -3.28 -3.35
CA PHE A 66 9.22 -3.41 -3.71
C PHE A 66 9.69 -2.07 -4.28
N ASP A 67 10.44 -1.32 -3.48
CA ASP A 67 10.85 0.04 -3.81
C ASP A 67 12.36 0.11 -4.14
N HIS A 68 12.75 1.17 -4.86
CA HIS A 68 14.15 1.49 -5.13
C HIS A 68 14.92 0.39 -5.86
N ILE A 69 14.29 -0.29 -6.80
CA ILE A 69 14.93 -1.29 -7.63
C ILE A 69 15.95 -0.56 -8.56
N PRO A 70 17.26 -0.86 -8.44
CA PRO A 70 18.27 0.02 -9.00
C PRO A 70 18.55 -0.20 -10.50
N SER A 71 18.13 -1.33 -11.07
CA SER A 71 18.38 -1.63 -12.47
C SER A 71 17.20 -2.40 -13.11
N GLU A 72 17.08 -2.31 -14.43
CA GLU A 72 16.10 -3.07 -15.19
C GLU A 72 16.33 -4.59 -15.04
N LYS A 73 17.58 -5.04 -14.93
CA LYS A 73 17.87 -6.46 -14.70
C LYS A 73 17.28 -6.96 -13.39
N GLU A 74 17.48 -6.24 -12.29
CA GLU A 74 16.94 -6.60 -10.98
C GLU A 74 15.42 -6.49 -10.95
N TYR A 75 14.87 -5.54 -11.72
CA TYR A 75 13.44 -5.41 -11.92
C TYR A 75 12.87 -6.65 -12.62
N ASP A 76 13.49 -7.07 -13.73
CA ASP A 76 13.04 -8.24 -14.50
C ASP A 76 13.20 -9.52 -13.69
N ASP A 77 14.33 -9.72 -13.02
CA ASP A 77 14.58 -10.88 -12.15
C ASP A 77 13.52 -11.00 -11.06
N LEU A 78 13.21 -9.89 -10.37
CA LEU A 78 12.15 -9.87 -9.36
C LEU A 78 10.77 -10.09 -9.96
N TYR A 79 10.48 -9.48 -11.10
CA TYR A 79 9.21 -9.64 -11.79
C TYR A 79 8.96 -11.10 -12.18
N GLN A 80 9.96 -11.78 -12.74
CA GLN A 80 9.87 -13.21 -13.07
C GLN A 80 9.70 -14.08 -11.82
N HIS A 81 10.40 -13.75 -10.74
CA HIS A 81 10.24 -14.47 -9.47
C HIS A 81 8.80 -14.34 -8.93
N LEU A 82 8.25 -13.13 -8.95
CA LEU A 82 6.87 -12.87 -8.54
C LEU A 82 5.86 -13.60 -9.40
N MET A 83 6.04 -13.60 -10.72
CA MET A 83 5.18 -14.34 -11.66
C MET A 83 5.20 -15.86 -11.41
N ALA A 84 6.34 -16.41 -11.02
CA ALA A 84 6.50 -17.83 -10.69
C ALA A 84 5.93 -18.21 -9.32
N THR A 85 5.59 -17.23 -8.49
CA THR A 85 5.09 -17.46 -7.12
C THR A 85 3.58 -17.71 -7.13
N PRO A 86 3.09 -18.90 -6.75
CA PRO A 86 1.69 -19.31 -6.95
C PRO A 86 0.66 -18.40 -6.28
N CYS A 87 0.97 -17.82 -5.12
CA CYS A 87 0.04 -16.98 -4.39
C CYS A 87 -0.06 -15.53 -4.91
N ILE A 88 0.78 -15.13 -5.86
CA ILE A 88 0.70 -13.80 -6.45
C ILE A 88 -0.45 -13.75 -7.45
N GLY A 89 -1.39 -12.84 -7.21
CA GLY A 89 -2.55 -12.60 -8.07
C GLY A 89 -2.34 -11.48 -9.07
N TRP A 90 -1.62 -10.42 -8.68
CA TRP A 90 -1.36 -9.24 -9.52
C TRP A 90 0.04 -8.70 -9.29
N ILE A 91 0.65 -8.20 -10.38
CA ILE A 91 1.92 -7.47 -10.34
C ILE A 91 1.75 -6.22 -11.19
N TYR A 92 2.17 -5.07 -10.67
CA TYR A 92 2.19 -3.83 -11.42
C TYR A 92 3.32 -2.91 -10.97
N ARG A 93 3.73 -2.01 -11.88
CA ARG A 93 4.76 -1.00 -11.64
C ARG A 93 4.20 0.07 -10.71
N THR A 94 4.99 0.51 -9.73
CA THR A 94 4.57 1.58 -8.81
C THR A 94 4.46 2.93 -9.52
N PRO A 95 3.74 3.92 -8.96
CA PRO A 95 3.55 5.23 -9.61
C PRO A 95 4.83 5.97 -9.96
N SER A 96 5.92 5.74 -9.22
CA SER A 96 7.24 6.34 -9.52
C SER A 96 7.93 5.71 -10.74
N GLY A 97 7.45 4.57 -11.21
CA GLY A 97 8.12 3.79 -12.25
C GLY A 97 9.35 3.01 -11.79
N LYS A 98 9.80 3.19 -10.54
CA LYS A 98 11.07 2.64 -10.00
C LYS A 98 10.85 1.49 -9.01
N GLY A 99 9.68 0.88 -9.00
CA GLY A 99 9.36 -0.22 -8.09
C GLY A 99 8.23 -1.09 -8.62
N LEU A 100 8.02 -2.21 -7.94
CA LEU A 100 6.94 -3.16 -8.19
C LEU A 100 5.99 -3.23 -6.99
N LYS A 101 4.74 -3.49 -7.26
CA LYS A 101 3.78 -3.93 -6.27
C LYS A 101 3.20 -5.27 -6.69
N ALA A 102 3.14 -6.19 -5.72
CA ALA A 102 2.51 -7.48 -5.91
C ALA A 102 1.38 -7.66 -4.89
N LEU A 103 0.27 -8.24 -5.32
CA LEU A 103 -0.85 -8.60 -4.46
C LEU A 103 -0.83 -10.11 -4.24
N ALA A 104 -0.53 -10.53 -3.02
CA ALA A 104 -0.51 -11.91 -2.61
C ALA A 104 -1.86 -12.32 -2.02
N ILE A 105 -2.37 -13.46 -2.44
CA ILE A 105 -3.59 -14.07 -1.91
C ILE A 105 -3.20 -15.03 -0.79
N HIS A 106 -3.96 -15.07 0.30
CA HIS A 106 -3.73 -15.95 1.43
C HIS A 106 -5.05 -16.47 2.02
N ASP A 107 -4.96 -17.50 2.85
CA ASP A 107 -6.11 -18.14 3.50
C ASP A 107 -6.37 -17.66 4.95
N ASN A 108 -5.56 -16.73 5.45
CA ASN A 108 -5.80 -16.12 6.76
C ASN A 108 -7.08 -15.28 6.72
N ASP A 109 -8.04 -15.58 7.56
CA ASP A 109 -9.32 -14.86 7.70
C ASP A 109 -9.39 -14.00 8.98
N ASP A 110 -8.35 -14.06 9.83
CA ASP A 110 -8.24 -13.21 11.02
C ASP A 110 -7.45 -11.92 10.69
N PRO A 111 -8.12 -10.75 10.63
CA PRO A 111 -7.45 -9.48 10.39
C PRO A 111 -6.41 -9.13 11.48
N GLY A 112 -6.57 -9.64 12.70
CA GLY A 112 -5.60 -9.44 13.79
C GLY A 112 -4.24 -10.08 13.50
N MET A 113 -4.21 -11.10 12.64
CA MET A 113 -3.00 -11.82 12.25
C MET A 113 -2.32 -11.26 10.99
N HIS A 114 -2.87 -10.20 10.37
CA HIS A 114 -2.34 -9.65 9.13
C HIS A 114 -0.86 -9.23 9.22
N GLY A 115 -0.47 -8.60 10.33
CA GLY A 115 0.91 -8.20 10.55
C GLY A 115 1.89 -9.38 10.65
N ASN A 116 1.44 -10.49 11.23
CA ASN A 116 2.21 -11.72 11.37
C ASN A 116 2.36 -12.44 10.02
N LEU A 117 1.35 -12.38 9.18
CA LEU A 117 1.37 -12.93 7.83
C LEU A 117 2.42 -12.23 6.93
N TYR A 118 2.60 -10.92 7.09
CA TYR A 118 3.53 -10.16 6.25
C TYR A 118 4.99 -10.63 6.41
N GLN A 119 5.38 -11.04 7.60
CA GLN A 119 6.75 -11.45 7.91
C GLN A 119 7.22 -12.69 7.11
N PRO A 120 6.51 -13.83 7.13
CA PRO A 120 6.89 -14.98 6.31
C PRO A 120 6.81 -14.71 4.82
N MET A 121 5.90 -13.86 4.36
CA MET A 121 5.88 -13.44 2.96
C MET A 121 7.12 -12.65 2.56
N MET A 122 7.61 -11.75 3.41
CA MET A 122 8.89 -11.07 3.19
C MET A 122 10.05 -12.05 3.06
N GLN A 123 10.09 -13.06 3.93
CA GLN A 123 11.15 -14.08 3.91
C GLN A 123 11.08 -14.95 2.65
N MET A 124 9.88 -15.25 2.16
CA MET A 124 9.69 -16.02 0.93
C MET A 124 10.37 -15.35 -0.27
N PHE A 125 10.27 -14.03 -0.38
CA PHE A 125 10.84 -13.31 -1.51
C PHE A 125 12.33 -13.00 -1.36
N GLN A 126 12.86 -12.95 -0.12
CA GLN A 126 14.27 -12.66 0.20
C GLN A 126 14.83 -11.47 -0.61
N SER A 127 13.96 -10.53 -0.95
CA SER A 127 14.31 -9.39 -1.78
C SER A 127 14.78 -8.21 -0.92
N PRO A 128 15.93 -7.60 -1.22
CA PRO A 128 16.37 -6.39 -0.52
C PRO A 128 15.47 -5.18 -0.80
N PHE A 129 14.61 -5.27 -1.82
CA PHE A 129 13.74 -4.17 -2.26
C PHE A 129 12.36 -4.21 -1.59
N ILE A 130 12.01 -5.26 -0.86
CA ILE A 130 10.71 -5.37 -0.20
C ILE A 130 10.61 -4.38 0.97
N GLY A 131 9.50 -3.69 1.05
CA GLY A 131 9.23 -2.71 2.09
C GLY A 131 9.13 -3.37 3.48
N THR A 132 10.05 -3.00 4.37
CA THR A 132 10.13 -3.56 5.74
C THR A 132 9.51 -2.64 6.80
N ALA A 133 9.15 -1.41 6.43
CA ALA A 133 8.60 -0.44 7.36
C ALA A 133 7.31 -0.94 8.02
N PRO A 134 7.04 -0.60 9.30
CA PRO A 134 5.82 -1.02 9.99
C PRO A 134 4.54 -0.73 9.22
N LYS A 135 4.50 0.40 8.48
CA LYS A 135 3.37 0.77 7.62
C LYS A 135 3.11 -0.21 6.47
N CYS A 136 4.11 -1.01 6.05
CA CYS A 136 3.92 -1.98 4.96
C CYS A 136 3.09 -3.18 5.39
N LYS A 137 3.10 -3.51 6.68
CA LYS A 137 2.30 -4.56 7.30
C LYS A 137 1.05 -4.04 8.02
N ASP A 138 0.78 -2.74 7.90
CA ASP A 138 -0.42 -2.14 8.49
C ASP A 138 -1.66 -2.57 7.70
N LEU A 139 -2.60 -3.15 8.40
CA LEU A 139 -3.87 -3.59 7.85
C LEU A 139 -4.63 -2.42 7.18
N ALA A 140 -4.55 -1.20 7.74
CA ALA A 140 -5.20 0.00 7.22
C ALA A 140 -4.41 0.69 6.08
N ARG A 141 -3.33 0.06 5.60
CA ARG A 141 -2.52 0.64 4.54
C ARG A 141 -3.34 1.00 3.32
N ARG A 142 -3.07 2.18 2.79
CA ARG A 142 -3.62 2.66 1.52
C ARG A 142 -2.49 2.78 0.49
N ASP A 143 -2.73 2.23 -0.68
CA ASP A 143 -1.82 2.23 -1.81
C ASP A 143 -2.35 3.15 -2.90
N CYS A 144 -1.49 3.96 -3.49
CA CYS A 144 -1.86 4.80 -4.62
C CYS A 144 -2.02 3.93 -5.87
N LEU A 145 -3.19 4.00 -6.49
CA LEU A 145 -3.41 3.38 -7.80
C LEU A 145 -2.70 4.18 -8.88
N CYS A 146 -2.11 3.48 -9.84
CA CYS A 146 -1.52 4.07 -11.03
C CYS A 146 -1.90 3.26 -12.27
N TYR A 147 -1.67 3.84 -13.43
CA TYR A 147 -1.82 3.13 -14.69
C TYR A 147 -0.51 2.40 -15.01
N ASP A 148 -0.62 1.10 -15.23
CA ASP A 148 0.46 0.26 -15.76
C ASP A 148 -0.09 -0.57 -16.93
N PRO A 149 0.33 -0.31 -18.18
CA PRO A 149 -0.10 -1.13 -19.32
C PRO A 149 0.46 -2.55 -19.30
N GLY A 150 1.52 -2.79 -18.50
CA GLY A 150 2.15 -4.09 -18.31
C GLY A 150 1.66 -4.86 -17.08
N VAL A 151 0.53 -4.46 -16.48
CA VAL A 151 -0.02 -5.18 -15.33
C VAL A 151 -0.20 -6.66 -15.65
N TRP A 152 0.40 -7.52 -14.82
CA TRP A 152 0.23 -8.95 -14.94
C TRP A 152 -0.80 -9.46 -13.93
N THR A 153 -1.57 -10.45 -14.36
CA THR A 153 -2.58 -11.09 -13.51
C THR A 153 -2.47 -12.61 -13.60
N ASN A 154 -2.54 -13.26 -12.44
CA ASN A 154 -2.71 -14.71 -12.37
C ASN A 154 -4.22 -15.01 -12.33
N PRO A 155 -4.76 -15.74 -13.30
CA PRO A 155 -6.19 -16.06 -13.33
C PRO A 155 -6.60 -17.10 -12.27
N SER A 156 -5.65 -17.82 -11.69
CA SER A 156 -5.91 -18.91 -10.74
C SER A 156 -4.82 -18.93 -9.65
N PRO A 157 -4.70 -17.89 -8.83
CA PRO A 157 -3.71 -17.86 -7.77
C PRO A 157 -4.04 -18.93 -6.72
N VAL A 158 -3.01 -19.62 -6.24
CA VAL A 158 -3.12 -20.57 -5.13
C VAL A 158 -2.86 -19.80 -3.85
N PRO A 159 -3.83 -19.69 -2.92
CA PRO A 159 -3.63 -18.94 -1.69
C PRO A 159 -2.41 -19.44 -0.90
N TYR A 160 -1.63 -18.49 -0.37
CA TYR A 160 -0.59 -18.82 0.59
C TYR A 160 -1.24 -19.36 1.87
N HIS A 161 -0.86 -20.58 2.24
CA HIS A 161 -1.33 -21.20 3.48
C HIS A 161 -0.60 -20.56 4.67
N PHE A 162 -1.34 -19.78 5.46
CA PHE A 162 -0.78 -19.14 6.64
C PHE A 162 -0.82 -20.06 7.86
N VAL A 163 0.35 -20.40 8.36
CA VAL A 163 0.49 -21.07 9.65
C VAL A 163 1.11 -20.08 10.64
N TYR A 164 0.37 -19.79 11.70
CA TYR A 164 0.90 -18.93 12.76
C TYR A 164 2.07 -19.63 13.46
N ASP A 165 3.22 -18.99 13.44
CA ASP A 165 4.38 -19.40 14.20
C ASP A 165 4.65 -18.33 15.28
N ALA A 166 4.49 -18.73 16.56
CA ALA A 166 4.69 -17.85 17.72
C ALA A 166 6.15 -17.34 17.85
N THR A 167 7.10 -17.92 17.12
CA THR A 167 8.48 -17.42 17.08
C THR A 167 8.61 -16.12 16.27
N TYR A 168 7.63 -15.80 15.43
CA TYR A 168 7.52 -14.50 14.81
C TYR A 168 6.83 -13.52 15.79
N ASP A 169 7.53 -13.11 16.81
CA ASP A 169 7.06 -12.02 17.67
C ASP A 169 6.83 -10.77 16.81
N ALA A 170 5.58 -10.57 16.43
CA ALA A 170 5.18 -9.28 15.88
C ALA A 170 5.45 -8.25 16.98
N PRO A 171 6.20 -7.17 16.68
CA PRO A 171 6.30 -6.08 17.63
C PRO A 171 4.88 -5.66 17.97
N THR A 172 4.52 -5.80 19.22
CA THR A 172 3.21 -5.45 19.77
C THR A 172 2.79 -4.13 19.18
N ILE A 173 1.67 -4.12 18.46
CA ILE A 173 1.06 -2.86 18.03
C ILE A 173 0.70 -2.17 19.33
N SER A 174 1.53 -1.22 19.76
CA SER A 174 1.20 -0.34 20.88
C SER A 174 -0.14 0.30 20.53
N ALA A 175 -1.18 -0.07 21.23
CA ALA A 175 -2.48 0.57 21.19
C ALA A 175 -2.36 1.99 21.78
N SER A 176 -1.72 2.90 21.02
CA SER A 176 -1.59 4.30 21.35
C SER A 176 -2.26 5.17 20.29
N ILE A 177 -3.51 4.83 19.96
CA ILE A 177 -4.45 5.83 19.51
C ILE A 177 -5.25 6.27 20.76
N GLN A 178 -4.55 6.91 21.69
CA GLN A 178 -5.23 7.78 22.63
C GLN A 178 -5.67 9.02 21.86
N HIS A 179 -6.94 9.09 21.55
CA HIS A 179 -7.58 10.34 21.17
C HIS A 179 -7.40 11.31 22.34
N GLN A 180 -6.45 12.23 22.23
CA GLN A 180 -6.46 13.41 23.08
C GLN A 180 -7.69 14.24 22.71
N PRO A 181 -8.59 14.52 23.65
CA PRO A 181 -9.70 15.44 23.39
C PRO A 181 -9.10 16.82 23.10
N LYS A 182 -9.47 17.40 21.95
CA LYS A 182 -9.13 18.78 21.62
C LYS A 182 -9.63 19.69 22.74
N GLN A 183 -8.72 20.28 23.50
CA GLN A 183 -9.05 21.36 24.43
C GLN A 183 -9.65 22.52 23.62
N LYS A 184 -10.90 22.86 23.93
CA LYS A 184 -11.52 24.10 23.47
C LYS A 184 -10.74 25.28 24.07
N GLN A 185 -10.04 26.04 23.24
CA GLN A 185 -9.51 27.31 23.62
C GLN A 185 -10.70 28.22 23.92
N SER A 186 -10.81 28.65 25.19
CA SER A 186 -11.74 29.70 25.60
C SER A 186 -11.30 31.03 24.97
N VAL A 187 -12.15 31.61 24.13
CA VAL A 187 -11.99 32.95 23.62
C VAL A 187 -12.28 33.89 24.79
N THR A 188 -11.26 34.55 25.31
CA THR A 188 -11.40 35.63 26.28
C THR A 188 -11.79 36.89 25.51
N GLU A 189 -13.03 37.35 25.66
CA GLU A 189 -13.45 38.66 25.17
C GLU A 189 -12.65 39.74 25.91
N ARG A 190 -11.91 40.52 25.13
CA ARG A 190 -11.32 41.78 25.63
C ARG A 190 -12.36 42.85 25.51
N THR A 191 -12.96 43.23 26.63
CA THR A 191 -13.64 44.51 26.80
C THR A 191 -12.59 45.63 26.88
N THR A 192 -12.68 46.58 25.97
CA THR A 192 -11.89 47.82 25.98
C THR A 192 -12.77 48.92 26.53
N PRO A 193 -12.23 49.83 27.37
CA PRO A 193 -12.96 50.97 27.97
C PRO A 193 -13.33 52.07 26.98
#